data_1d87e2a6dc405d09927816a29a71c8ff
#
_entry.id   1d87e2a6dc405d09927816a29a71c8ff
#
_cell.length_a   1.000
_cell.length_b   1.000
_cell.length_c   1.000
_cell.angle_alpha   90.00
_cell.angle_beta   90.00
_cell.angle_gamma   90.00
#
_symmetry.space_group_name_H-M   'P 1'
#
loop_
_entity.id
_entity.type
_entity.pdbx_description
1 polymer ?
#
loop_
_entity_poly.entity_id
_entity_poly.type
_entity_poly.pdbx_seq_one_letter_code
_entity_poly.pdbx_strand_id
1 'polypeptide(L)'
;MKLRHCLPVLLLALGCAQAQEVTLRKTLADRLPNMPKIDEISKTPMPGLYEVRMGGDIMYSDAEGNFLIQGSLIDVKQKRNLTEERMEKLSAVPFEQLPTKNAFTQVRGNGKRKLVVFADPNCG
;
A
#
# COMPACT_ATOMS: atom_id res chain seq x y z
N MET A 1 40.89 24.39 14.93
CA MET A 1 39.89 25.18 15.67
C MET A 1 38.72 25.53 14.73
N LYS A 2 37.47 25.23 15.13
CA LYS A 2 36.17 25.56 14.53
C LYS A 2 35.60 24.60 13.48
N LEU A 3 35.12 23.44 14.01
CA LEU A 3 34.11 22.61 13.39
C LEU A 3 32.77 22.95 14.07
N ARG A 4 31.96 23.84 13.48
CA ARG A 4 30.59 24.13 13.96
C ARG A 4 29.76 24.62 12.77
N HIS A 5 28.56 24.03 12.61
CA HIS A 5 27.44 24.39 11.75
C HIS A 5 27.20 23.53 10.52
N CYS A 6 26.79 22.27 10.70
CA CYS A 6 26.07 21.50 9.69
C CYS A 6 24.98 20.58 10.30
N LEU A 7 24.06 21.13 11.12
CA LEU A 7 23.02 20.29 11.70
C LEU A 7 21.57 20.84 11.73
N PRO A 8 21.13 21.79 10.91
CA PRO A 8 19.69 22.03 10.87
C PRO A 8 18.96 21.73 9.55
N VAL A 9 19.64 21.23 8.49
CA VAL A 9 19.00 21.08 7.17
C VAL A 9 18.18 19.80 7.02
N LEU A 10 18.41 18.78 7.84
CA LEU A 10 17.74 17.48 7.70
C LEU A 10 16.31 17.41 8.27
N LEU A 11 15.93 18.34 9.14
CA LEU A 11 14.60 18.35 9.77
C LEU A 11 13.48 18.99 8.92
N LEU A 12 13.82 19.77 7.91
CA LEU A 12 12.86 20.47 7.06
C LEU A 12 12.22 19.57 5.97
N ALA A 13 12.88 18.48 5.57
CA ALA A 13 12.40 17.63 4.49
C ALA A 13 11.24 16.69 4.89
N LEU A 14 11.12 16.33 6.17
CA LEU A 14 10.04 15.46 6.66
C LEU A 14 8.71 16.20 6.79
N GLY A 15 8.72 17.49 7.06
CA GLY A 15 7.51 18.28 7.23
C GLY A 15 6.73 18.52 5.92
N CYS A 16 7.41 18.64 4.79
CA CYS A 16 6.76 18.87 3.49
C CYS A 16 5.95 17.67 2.97
N ALA A 17 6.38 16.44 3.27
CA ALA A 17 5.69 15.24 2.79
C ALA A 17 4.35 15.02 3.49
N GLN A 18 4.28 15.28 4.79
CA GLN A 18 3.06 15.14 5.58
C GLN A 18 2.03 16.24 5.26
N ALA A 19 2.49 17.47 5.05
CA ALA A 19 1.62 18.57 4.68
C ALA A 19 0.93 18.31 3.32
N GLN A 20 1.63 17.71 2.37
CA GLN A 20 1.09 17.40 1.04
C GLN A 20 0.07 16.27 1.08
N GLU A 21 0.29 15.24 1.89
CA GLU A 21 -0.69 14.16 2.12
C GLU A 21 -2.00 14.70 2.70
N VAL A 22 -1.92 15.53 3.74
CA VAL A 22 -3.10 16.13 4.38
C VAL A 22 -3.88 16.98 3.39
N THR A 23 -3.19 17.76 2.58
CA THR A 23 -3.83 18.63 1.56
C THR A 23 -4.51 17.79 0.49
N LEU A 24 -3.83 16.78 -0.06
CA LEU A 24 -4.36 15.90 -1.08
C LEU A 24 -5.59 15.14 -0.58
N ARG A 25 -5.54 14.60 0.64
CA ARG A 25 -6.66 13.90 1.29
C ARG A 25 -7.88 14.79 1.40
N LYS A 26 -7.71 16.03 1.86
CA LYS A 26 -8.79 16.99 1.97
C LYS A 26 -9.38 17.34 0.59
N THR A 27 -8.53 17.64 -0.38
CA THR A 27 -8.96 18.02 -1.73
C THR A 27 -9.77 16.90 -2.40
N LEU A 28 -9.32 15.65 -2.31
CA LEU A 28 -10.04 14.52 -2.86
C LEU A 28 -11.39 14.30 -2.16
N ALA A 29 -11.45 14.42 -0.84
CA ALA A 29 -12.69 14.30 -0.08
C ALA A 29 -13.69 15.42 -0.44
N ASP A 30 -13.22 16.65 -0.60
CA ASP A 30 -14.07 17.80 -0.96
C ASP A 30 -14.61 17.69 -2.40
N ARG A 31 -13.80 17.19 -3.33
CA ARG A 31 -14.19 17.07 -4.75
C ARG A 31 -15.01 15.82 -5.06
N LEU A 32 -14.82 14.76 -4.29
CA LEU A 32 -15.46 13.45 -4.49
C LEU A 32 -16.15 12.99 -3.20
N PRO A 33 -17.25 13.63 -2.78
CA PRO A 33 -17.89 13.37 -1.48
C PRO A 33 -18.43 11.94 -1.33
N ASN A 34 -18.70 11.25 -2.44
CA ASN A 34 -19.17 9.85 -2.43
C ASN A 34 -18.04 8.81 -2.52
N MET A 35 -16.78 9.26 -2.51
CA MET A 35 -15.63 8.36 -2.54
C MET A 35 -15.49 7.61 -1.20
N PRO A 36 -15.09 6.34 -1.20
CA PRO A 36 -14.77 5.64 0.04
C PRO A 36 -13.71 6.37 0.86
N LYS A 37 -13.69 6.10 2.16
CA LYS A 37 -12.69 6.70 3.04
C LYS A 37 -11.28 6.36 2.55
N ILE A 38 -10.44 7.38 2.44
CA ILE A 38 -9.02 7.22 2.13
C ILE A 38 -8.31 6.71 3.39
N ASP A 39 -7.74 5.51 3.32
CA ASP A 39 -6.99 4.92 4.43
C ASP A 39 -5.55 5.43 4.47
N GLU A 40 -4.91 5.51 3.32
CA GLU A 40 -3.49 5.86 3.21
C GLU A 40 -3.23 6.64 1.91
N ILE A 41 -2.32 7.61 1.99
CA ILE A 41 -1.73 8.27 0.82
C ILE A 41 -0.22 8.12 0.94
N SER A 42 0.42 7.67 -0.12
CA SER A 42 1.88 7.49 -0.12
C SER A 42 2.50 7.93 -1.45
N LYS A 43 3.78 8.30 -1.41
CA LYS A 43 4.53 8.64 -2.61
C LYS A 43 4.83 7.39 -3.42
N THR A 44 4.76 7.51 -4.74
CA THR A 44 5.24 6.47 -5.65
C THR A 44 6.67 6.76 -6.11
N PRO A 45 7.36 5.77 -6.72
CA PRO A 45 8.65 6.03 -7.38
C PRO A 45 8.55 6.99 -8.57
N MET A 46 7.35 7.20 -9.13
CA MET A 46 7.10 8.18 -10.18
C MET A 46 6.92 9.57 -9.55
N PRO A 47 7.80 10.55 -9.86
CA PRO A 47 7.69 11.89 -9.30
C PRO A 47 6.32 12.53 -9.58
N GLY A 48 5.73 13.17 -8.57
CA GLY A 48 4.45 13.86 -8.68
C GLY A 48 3.22 12.95 -8.65
N LEU A 49 3.40 11.62 -8.61
CA LEU A 49 2.31 10.67 -8.51
C LEU A 49 2.22 10.10 -7.08
N TYR A 50 1.04 10.10 -6.53
CA TYR A 50 0.70 9.58 -5.20
C TYR A 50 -0.21 8.36 -5.33
N GLU A 51 0.08 7.34 -4.54
CA GLU A 51 -0.82 6.20 -4.30
C GLU A 51 -1.89 6.62 -3.28
N VAL A 52 -3.14 6.37 -3.58
CA VAL A 52 -4.31 6.61 -2.72
C VAL A 52 -5.00 5.29 -2.48
N ARG A 53 -4.93 4.79 -1.25
CA ARG A 53 -5.55 3.52 -0.85
C ARG A 53 -6.90 3.75 -0.18
N MET A 54 -7.88 2.97 -0.60
CA MET A 54 -9.24 2.98 -0.08
C MET A 54 -9.71 1.53 0.09
N GLY A 55 -9.68 1.02 1.32
CA GLY A 55 -9.96 -0.40 1.58
C GLY A 55 -8.96 -1.31 0.86
N GLY A 56 -9.47 -2.16 -0.02
CA GLY A 56 -8.67 -3.05 -0.87
C GLY A 56 -8.22 -2.46 -2.20
N ASP A 57 -8.68 -1.25 -2.54
CA ASP A 57 -8.41 -0.62 -3.83
C ASP A 57 -7.25 0.36 -3.75
N ILE A 58 -6.48 0.42 -4.84
CA ILE A 58 -5.40 1.38 -5.04
C ILE A 58 -5.72 2.23 -6.26
N MET A 59 -5.66 3.53 -6.08
CA MET A 59 -5.73 4.53 -7.14
C MET A 59 -4.52 5.45 -7.06
N TYR A 60 -4.34 6.27 -8.07
CA TYR A 60 -3.24 7.23 -8.14
C TYR A 60 -3.76 8.62 -8.39
N SER A 61 -3.06 9.62 -7.86
CA SER A 61 -3.42 11.03 -8.04
C SER A 61 -2.17 11.88 -8.19
N ASP A 62 -2.31 13.02 -8.85
CA ASP A 62 -1.34 14.09 -8.78
C ASP A 62 -1.32 14.74 -7.37
N ALA A 63 -0.32 15.54 -7.09
CA ALA A 63 -0.14 16.15 -5.78
C ALA A 63 -1.29 17.11 -5.38
N GLU A 64 -1.93 17.70 -6.36
CA GLU A 64 -3.04 18.68 -6.20
C GLU A 64 -4.42 18.03 -6.19
N GLY A 65 -4.52 16.70 -6.45
CA GLY A 65 -5.80 16.00 -6.51
C GLY A 65 -6.69 16.42 -7.68
N ASN A 66 -6.08 16.86 -8.80
CA ASN A 66 -6.84 17.25 -9.98
C ASN A 66 -7.28 16.05 -10.81
N PHE A 67 -6.50 14.96 -10.74
CA PHE A 67 -6.71 13.74 -11.51
C PHE A 67 -6.72 12.54 -10.57
N LEU A 68 -7.59 11.59 -10.85
CA LEU A 68 -7.61 10.28 -10.21
C LEU A 68 -7.48 9.22 -11.30
N ILE A 69 -6.51 8.32 -11.16
CA ILE A 69 -6.19 7.28 -12.12
C ILE A 69 -6.48 5.93 -11.45
N GLN A 70 -7.31 5.14 -12.08
CA GLN A 70 -7.52 3.74 -11.72
C GLN A 70 -6.76 2.84 -12.70
N GLY A 71 -5.87 2.00 -12.19
CA GLY A 71 -5.05 1.13 -13.03
C GLY A 71 -3.78 0.69 -12.32
N SER A 72 -2.86 0.09 -13.08
CA SER A 72 -1.60 -0.44 -12.56
C SER A 72 -0.42 0.49 -12.88
N LEU A 73 0.40 0.75 -11.87
CA LEU A 73 1.70 1.39 -12.03
C LEU A 73 2.76 0.32 -12.28
N ILE A 74 3.32 0.31 -13.47
CA ILE A 74 4.32 -0.67 -13.88
C ILE A 74 5.67 0.00 -14.05
N ASP A 75 6.66 -0.47 -13.30
CA ASP A 75 8.07 -0.12 -13.53
C ASP A 75 8.59 -0.96 -14.70
N VAL A 76 8.62 -0.36 -15.88
CA VAL A 76 9.06 -1.05 -17.10
C VAL A 76 10.56 -1.35 -17.11
N LYS A 77 11.36 -0.58 -16.37
CA LYS A 77 12.80 -0.80 -16.25
C LYS A 77 13.11 -2.04 -15.41
N GLN A 78 12.39 -2.21 -14.31
CA GLN A 78 12.51 -3.36 -13.41
C GLN A 78 11.57 -4.50 -13.79
N LYS A 79 10.65 -4.31 -14.75
CA LYS A 79 9.62 -5.26 -15.16
C LYS A 79 8.74 -5.72 -13.99
N ARG A 80 8.32 -4.77 -13.15
CA ARG A 80 7.53 -5.03 -11.94
C ARG A 80 6.21 -4.29 -12.00
N ASN A 81 5.14 -4.95 -11.58
CA ASN A 81 3.84 -4.32 -11.33
C ASN A 81 3.79 -3.86 -9.86
N LEU A 82 4.04 -2.58 -9.63
CA LEU A 82 4.11 -2.02 -8.28
C LEU A 82 2.76 -2.04 -7.58
N THR A 83 1.67 -1.87 -8.33
CA THR A 83 0.31 -1.97 -7.79
C THR A 83 0.01 -3.38 -7.28
N GLU A 84 0.30 -4.39 -8.07
CA GLU A 84 0.07 -5.80 -7.71
C GLU A 84 0.90 -6.21 -6.50
N GLU A 85 2.19 -5.88 -6.48
CA GLU A 85 3.05 -6.12 -5.33
C GLU A 85 2.56 -5.44 -4.05
N ARG A 86 1.98 -4.24 -4.19
CA ARG A 86 1.40 -3.51 -3.06
C ARG A 86 0.12 -4.18 -2.57
N MET A 87 -0.76 -4.58 -3.49
CA MET A 87 -1.98 -5.31 -3.16
C MET A 87 -1.69 -6.66 -2.49
N GLU A 88 -0.71 -7.41 -2.98
CA GLU A 88 -0.26 -8.65 -2.36
C GLU A 88 0.20 -8.42 -0.90
N LYS A 89 1.00 -7.37 -0.68
CA LYS A 89 1.45 -7.02 0.69
C LYS A 89 0.30 -6.64 1.60
N LEU A 90 -0.70 -5.92 1.09
CA LEU A 90 -1.86 -5.49 1.87
C LEU A 90 -2.81 -6.65 2.19
N SER A 91 -2.92 -7.63 1.30
CA SER A 91 -3.76 -8.82 1.47
C SER A 91 -3.04 -9.95 2.22
N ALA A 92 -1.74 -9.83 2.48
CA ALA A 92 -0.97 -10.85 3.16
C ALA A 92 -1.49 -11.08 4.60
N VAL A 93 -1.92 -12.29 4.88
CA VAL A 93 -2.33 -12.71 6.23
C VAL A 93 -1.19 -13.49 6.87
N PRO A 94 -0.71 -13.10 8.05
CA PRO A 94 0.28 -13.88 8.78
C PRO A 94 -0.23 -15.31 9.02
N PHE A 95 0.60 -16.30 8.73
CA PHE A 95 0.22 -17.71 8.82
C PHE A 95 -0.31 -18.08 10.21
N GLU A 96 0.24 -17.47 11.25
CA GLU A 96 -0.10 -17.69 12.65
C GLU A 96 -1.50 -17.18 13.02
N GLN A 97 -2.06 -16.28 12.22
CA GLN A 97 -3.41 -15.73 12.41
C GLN A 97 -4.49 -16.53 11.67
N LEU A 98 -4.10 -17.53 10.89
CA LEU A 98 -5.06 -18.35 10.17
C LEU A 98 -5.90 -19.21 11.15
N PRO A 99 -7.23 -19.30 10.96
CA PRO A 99 -8.12 -20.03 11.85
C PRO A 99 -8.02 -21.55 11.63
N THR A 100 -6.88 -22.13 11.97
CA THR A 100 -6.59 -23.55 11.75
C THR A 100 -7.07 -24.47 12.88
N LYS A 101 -7.72 -23.92 13.92
CA LYS A 101 -8.16 -24.69 15.10
C LYS A 101 -9.07 -25.88 14.74
N ASN A 102 -9.92 -25.73 13.71
CA ASN A 102 -10.87 -26.75 13.25
C ASN A 102 -10.42 -27.39 11.92
N ALA A 103 -9.19 -27.17 11.48
CA ALA A 103 -8.68 -27.74 10.25
C ALA A 103 -8.20 -29.19 10.48
N PHE A 104 -8.40 -30.06 9.49
CA PHE A 104 -7.66 -31.31 9.49
C PHE A 104 -6.28 -31.09 8.89
N THR A 105 -5.30 -31.82 9.39
CA THR A 105 -3.90 -31.69 8.96
C THR A 105 -3.43 -32.96 8.28
N GLN A 106 -2.85 -32.80 7.09
CA GLN A 106 -2.17 -33.89 6.38
C GLN A 106 -0.69 -33.55 6.24
N VAL A 107 0.20 -34.44 6.72
CA VAL A 107 1.65 -34.25 6.60
C VAL A 107 2.19 -35.10 5.47
N ARG A 108 2.96 -34.48 4.57
CA ARG A 108 3.72 -35.16 3.52
C ARG A 108 5.16 -34.65 3.53
N GLY A 109 6.11 -35.55 3.52
CA GLY A 109 7.54 -35.20 3.59
C GLY A 109 7.96 -34.75 5.00
N ASN A 110 8.87 -33.77 5.08
CA ASN A 110 9.48 -33.32 6.34
C ASN A 110 8.75 -32.18 7.07
N GLY A 111 7.61 -31.76 6.57
CA GLY A 111 6.79 -30.69 7.20
C GLY A 111 7.40 -29.29 7.21
N LYS A 112 8.51 -29.04 6.52
CA LYS A 112 9.17 -27.72 6.51
C LYS A 112 8.35 -26.64 5.80
N ARG A 113 7.51 -27.02 4.83
CA ARG A 113 6.61 -26.12 4.12
C ARG A 113 5.19 -26.37 4.60
N LYS A 114 4.48 -25.30 4.90
CA LYS A 114 3.09 -25.34 5.35
C LYS A 114 2.21 -24.72 4.28
N LEU A 115 1.06 -25.34 4.03
CA LEU A 115 0.01 -24.83 3.15
C LEU A 115 -1.32 -24.91 3.91
N VAL A 116 -2.10 -23.86 3.86
CA VAL A 116 -3.48 -23.87 4.35
C VAL A 116 -4.40 -23.63 3.15
N VAL A 117 -5.38 -24.47 3.02
CA VAL A 117 -6.42 -24.36 1.96
C VAL A 117 -7.75 -24.13 2.64
N PHE A 118 -8.43 -23.07 2.25
CA PHE A 118 -9.83 -22.84 2.59
C PHE A 118 -10.66 -23.41 1.45
N ALA A 119 -11.42 -24.46 1.74
CA ALA A 119 -12.27 -25.13 0.75
C ALA A 119 -13.73 -24.99 1.17
N ASP A 120 -14.57 -24.62 0.24
CA ASP A 120 -16.03 -24.73 0.39
C ASP A 120 -16.48 -26.04 -0.27
N PRO A 121 -17.00 -27.02 0.49
CA PRO A 121 -17.46 -28.30 -0.07
C PRO A 121 -18.68 -28.14 -0.98
N ASN A 122 -19.36 -26.99 -0.95
CA ASN A 122 -20.54 -26.71 -1.77
C ASN A 122 -20.20 -25.88 -3.02
N CYS A 123 -18.94 -25.50 -3.21
CA CYS A 123 -18.47 -24.82 -4.41
C CYS A 123 -18.19 -25.86 -5.49
N GLY A 124 -19.18 -26.06 -6.38
CA GLY A 124 -19.09 -26.97 -7.53
C GLY A 124 -18.50 -26.30 -8.76
#